data_60a509bf28e213a5055565a605f4f1aa
#
_entry.id   60a509bf28e213a5055565a605f4f1aa
#
_cell.length_a   1.000
_cell.length_b   1.000
_cell.length_c   1.000
_cell.angle_alpha   90.00
_cell.angle_beta   90.00
_cell.angle_gamma   90.00
#
_symmetry.space_group_name_H-M   'P 1'
#
loop_
_entity.id
_entity.type
_entity.pdbx_description
1 polymer ?
#
loop_
_entity_poly.entity_id
_entity_poly.type
_entity_poly.pdbx_seq_one_letter_code
_entity_poly.pdbx_strand_id
1 'polypeptide(L)'
;MNTLIVSTFDCTFENFDKFIADFHEKEGHKYVEEYELIKVNEHKSHLILKVKDLEGFTAATSTPEIKVWDKENGYKDICYSLTPVQ
;
A
#
# COMPACT_ATOMS: atom_id res chain seq x y z
N MET A 1 -7.13 -11.74 4.99
CA MET A 1 -6.77 -10.32 4.89
C MET A 1 -7.10 -9.60 6.18
N ASN A 2 -6.18 -8.78 6.68
CA ASN A 2 -6.35 -8.12 7.98
C ASN A 2 -6.13 -6.60 7.94
N THR A 3 -5.80 -6.06 6.76
CA THR A 3 -5.48 -4.63 6.63
C THR A 3 -6.03 -4.09 5.31
N LEU A 4 -6.61 -2.89 5.35
CA LEU A 4 -7.07 -2.15 4.18
C LEU A 4 -6.41 -0.79 4.18
N ILE A 5 -5.78 -0.42 3.06
CA ILE A 5 -5.23 0.91 2.86
C ILE A 5 -6.02 1.58 1.74
N VAL A 6 -6.71 2.66 2.07
CA VAL A 6 -7.41 3.50 1.09
C VAL A 6 -6.44 4.61 0.69
N SER A 7 -6.04 4.65 -0.56
CA SER A 7 -5.02 5.57 -1.06
C SER A 7 -5.55 6.46 -2.17
N THR A 8 -5.08 7.72 -2.18
CA THR A 8 -5.27 8.65 -3.29
C THR A 8 -3.91 9.18 -3.73
N PHE A 9 -3.77 9.48 -5.03
CA PHE A 9 -2.49 9.88 -5.61
C PHE A 9 -2.72 10.67 -6.90
N ASP A 10 -1.73 11.47 -7.30
CA ASP A 10 -1.81 12.30 -8.50
C ASP A 10 -1.34 11.54 -9.75
N CYS A 11 -0.50 10.51 -9.59
CA CYS A 11 -0.08 9.66 -10.70
C CYS A 11 -1.25 8.78 -11.19
N THR A 12 -1.05 8.11 -12.32
CA THR A 12 -2.05 7.16 -12.82
C THR A 12 -2.11 5.92 -11.94
N PHE A 13 -3.24 5.22 -11.97
CA PHE A 13 -3.37 3.94 -11.27
C PHE A 13 -2.32 2.93 -11.77
N GLU A 14 -2.03 2.92 -13.07
CA GLU A 14 -1.02 2.03 -13.64
C GLU A 14 0.36 2.27 -13.04
N ASN A 15 0.75 3.53 -12.87
CA ASN A 15 2.03 3.87 -12.24
C ASN A 15 2.06 3.46 -10.77
N PHE A 16 0.93 3.65 -10.07
CA PHE A 16 0.82 3.22 -8.68
C PHE A 16 0.91 1.71 -8.54
N ASP A 17 0.22 0.97 -9.43
CA ASP A 17 0.26 -0.50 -9.47
C ASP A 17 1.70 -1.01 -9.65
N LYS A 18 2.45 -0.40 -10.57
CA LYS A 18 3.86 -0.74 -10.78
C LYS A 18 4.70 -0.47 -9.55
N PHE A 19 4.45 0.66 -8.88
CA PHE A 19 5.15 1.02 -7.65
C PHE A 19 4.90 -0.03 -6.55
N ILE A 20 3.64 -0.43 -6.36
CA ILE A 20 3.26 -1.43 -5.36
C ILE A 20 3.89 -2.79 -5.68
N ALA A 21 3.82 -3.23 -6.94
CA ALA A 21 4.41 -4.52 -7.35
C ALA A 21 5.92 -4.53 -7.12
N ASP A 22 6.61 -3.46 -7.48
CA ASP A 22 8.05 -3.32 -7.30
C ASP A 22 8.43 -3.30 -5.82
N PHE A 23 7.70 -2.53 -5.02
CA PHE A 23 7.91 -2.48 -3.57
C PHE A 23 7.71 -3.86 -2.94
N HIS A 24 6.63 -4.56 -3.32
CA HIS A 24 6.34 -5.89 -2.78
C HIS A 24 7.45 -6.88 -3.11
N GLU A 25 7.95 -6.86 -4.34
CA GLU A 25 9.04 -7.74 -4.78
C GLU A 25 10.32 -7.50 -3.98
N LYS A 26 10.67 -6.23 -3.74
CA LYS A 26 11.93 -5.86 -3.08
C LYS A 26 11.86 -5.91 -1.56
N GLU A 27 10.77 -5.45 -0.96
CA GLU A 27 10.66 -5.29 0.49
C GLU A 27 9.37 -5.84 1.08
N GLY A 28 8.22 -5.55 0.44
CA GLY A 28 6.91 -5.83 1.03
C GLY A 28 6.67 -7.28 1.37
N HIS A 29 7.17 -8.20 0.56
CA HIS A 29 7.00 -9.65 0.78
C HIS A 29 7.56 -10.13 2.13
N LYS A 30 8.48 -9.40 2.73
CA LYS A 30 9.04 -9.73 4.03
C LYS A 30 8.03 -9.56 5.16
N TYR A 31 7.04 -8.70 4.95
CA TYR A 31 6.07 -8.29 5.98
C TYR A 31 4.63 -8.62 5.61
N VAL A 32 4.36 -8.90 4.34
CA VAL A 32 3.02 -9.12 3.79
C VAL A 32 2.99 -10.46 3.07
N GLU A 33 2.09 -11.34 3.47
CA GLU A 33 1.94 -12.65 2.84
C GLU A 33 1.29 -12.57 1.47
N GLU A 34 0.23 -11.77 1.35
CA GLU A 34 -0.48 -11.57 0.08
C GLU A 34 -1.19 -10.22 0.08
N TYR A 35 -1.49 -9.73 -1.11
CA TYR A 35 -2.22 -8.49 -1.27
C TYR A 35 -3.10 -8.51 -2.51
N GLU A 36 -4.14 -7.67 -2.50
CA GLU A 36 -4.98 -7.38 -3.65
C GLU A 36 -5.06 -5.87 -3.82
N LEU A 37 -4.75 -5.39 -5.02
CA LEU A 37 -4.87 -3.97 -5.36
C LEU A 37 -6.08 -3.76 -6.24
N ILE A 38 -7.03 -2.96 -5.76
CA ILE A 38 -8.30 -2.73 -6.43
C ILE A 38 -8.37 -1.28 -6.89
N LYS A 39 -8.59 -1.10 -8.20
CA LYS A 39 -8.76 0.22 -8.79
C LYS A 39 -10.15 0.76 -8.48
N VAL A 40 -10.22 1.91 -7.82
CA VAL A 40 -11.47 2.64 -7.64
C VAL A 40 -11.65 3.63 -8.81
N ASN A 41 -10.59 4.40 -9.10
CA ASN A 41 -10.49 5.24 -10.28
C ASN A 41 -9.01 5.50 -10.58
N GLU A 42 -8.68 6.37 -11.53
CA GLU A 42 -7.30 6.64 -11.93
C GLU A 42 -6.42 7.17 -10.80
N HIS A 43 -7.02 7.75 -9.76
CA HIS A 43 -6.31 8.42 -8.67
C HIS A 43 -6.67 7.89 -7.29
N LYS A 44 -7.32 6.72 -7.24
CA LYS A 44 -7.73 6.12 -5.96
C LYS A 44 -7.71 4.60 -6.03
N SER A 45 -7.22 3.96 -4.98
CA SER A 45 -7.17 2.51 -4.87
C SER A 45 -7.52 2.03 -3.46
N HIS A 46 -7.96 0.76 -3.40
CA HIS A 46 -8.05 0.00 -2.17
C HIS A 46 -7.00 -1.11 -2.22
N LEU A 47 -6.10 -1.13 -1.26
CA LEU A 47 -5.08 -2.16 -1.12
C LEU A 47 -5.42 -3.03 0.08
N ILE A 48 -5.76 -4.28 -0.18
CA ILE A 48 -6.12 -5.23 0.87
C ILE A 48 -4.93 -6.15 1.11
N LEU A 49 -4.50 -6.24 2.35
CA LEU A 49 -3.25 -6.92 2.70
C LEU A 49 -3.48 -7.99 3.78
N LYS A 50 -2.68 -9.04 3.69
CA LYS A 50 -2.48 -9.97 4.80
C LYS A 50 -1.10 -9.68 5.39
N VAL A 51 -1.06 -8.81 6.39
CA VAL A 51 0.17 -8.37 7.03
C VAL A 51 0.55 -9.36 8.13
N LYS A 52 1.78 -9.86 8.09
CA LYS A 52 2.32 -10.78 9.12
C LYS A 52 3.25 -10.06 10.09
N ASP A 53 3.74 -8.87 9.74
CA ASP A 53 4.58 -8.04 10.60
C ASP A 53 4.26 -6.56 10.34
N LEU A 54 3.32 -6.04 11.09
CA LEU A 54 2.85 -4.66 10.91
C LEU A 54 3.93 -3.63 11.25
N GLU A 55 4.70 -3.89 12.29
CA GLU A 55 5.77 -2.98 12.70
C GLU A 55 6.85 -2.87 11.62
N GLY A 56 7.28 -4.01 11.08
CA GLY A 56 8.24 -4.05 9.97
C GLY A 56 7.69 -3.40 8.72
N PHE A 57 6.42 -3.66 8.39
CA PHE A 57 5.76 -3.06 7.23
C PHE A 57 5.70 -1.53 7.36
N THR A 58 5.32 -1.02 8.53
CA THR A 58 5.27 0.41 8.80
C THR A 58 6.65 1.06 8.64
N ALA A 59 7.68 0.42 9.18
CA ALA A 59 9.05 0.91 9.03
C ALA A 59 9.49 0.92 7.56
N ALA A 60 9.19 -0.15 6.81
CA ALA A 60 9.57 -0.26 5.40
C ALA A 60 8.88 0.78 4.51
N THR A 61 7.67 1.19 4.86
CA THR A 61 6.90 2.21 4.11
C THR A 61 7.20 3.64 4.58
N SER A 62 8.03 3.81 5.58
CA SER A 62 8.37 5.12 6.16
C SER A 62 9.80 5.56 5.86
N THR A 63 10.46 4.94 4.88
CA THR A 63 11.81 5.30 4.47
C THR A 63 11.83 6.66 3.78
N PRO A 64 12.98 7.39 3.78
CA PRO A 64 13.09 8.66 3.07
C PRO A 64 12.73 8.56 1.59
N GLU A 65 13.09 7.46 0.93
CA GLU A 65 12.78 7.22 -0.48
C GLU A 65 11.28 7.16 -0.73
N ILE A 66 10.55 6.43 0.12
CA ILE A 66 9.08 6.33 0.03
C ILE A 66 8.45 7.69 0.29
N LYS A 67 8.93 8.44 1.28
CA LYS A 67 8.40 9.77 1.59
C LYS A 67 8.59 10.75 0.45
N VAL A 68 9.72 10.68 -0.27
CA VAL A 68 9.96 11.49 -1.47
C VAL A 68 8.96 11.12 -2.56
N TRP A 69 8.77 9.83 -2.80
CA TRP A 69 7.80 9.34 -3.77
C TRP A 69 6.38 9.81 -3.43
N ASP A 70 5.97 9.71 -2.17
CA ASP A 70 4.67 10.16 -1.69
C ASP A 70 4.45 11.64 -2.00
N LYS A 71 5.44 12.46 -1.70
CA LYS A 71 5.36 13.90 -1.93
C LYS A 71 5.28 14.23 -3.42
N GLU A 72 6.09 13.58 -4.25
CA GLU A 72 6.12 13.81 -5.70
C GLU A 72 4.82 13.41 -6.38
N ASN A 73 4.12 12.42 -5.83
CA ASN A 73 2.90 11.87 -6.41
C ASN A 73 1.63 12.27 -5.66
N GLY A 74 1.73 13.21 -4.72
CA GLY A 74 0.57 13.67 -3.94
C GLY A 74 -0.12 12.52 -3.20
N TYR A 75 0.64 11.53 -2.76
CA TYR A 75 0.11 10.32 -2.13
C TYR A 75 -0.41 10.58 -0.73
N LYS A 76 -1.62 10.10 -0.46
CA LYS A 76 -2.25 10.12 0.86
C LYS A 76 -2.94 8.81 1.09
N ASP A 77 -2.94 8.34 2.32
CA ASP A 77 -3.65 7.11 2.66
C ASP A 77 -4.28 7.14 4.05
N ILE A 78 -5.20 6.19 4.24
CA ILE A 78 -5.77 5.86 5.55
C ILE A 78 -5.70 4.35 5.65
N CYS A 79 -5.11 3.87 6.75
CA CYS A 79 -4.95 2.44 7.01
C CYS A 79 -5.98 1.98 8.04
N TYR A 80 -6.69 0.91 7.71
CA TYR A 80 -7.72 0.31 8.58
C TYR A 80 -7.35 -1.12 8.92
N SER A 81 -7.65 -1.52 10.14
CA SER A 81 -7.62 -2.93 10.54
C SER A 81 -8.93 -3.58 10.14
N LEU A 82 -8.86 -4.78 9.57
CA LEU A 82 -10.02 -5.57 9.18
C LEU A 82 -10.24 -6.71 10.17
N THR A 83 -11.45 -6.79 10.72
CA THR A 83 -11.85 -7.86 11.62
C THR A 83 -13.07 -8.55 11.03
N PRO A 84 -13.02 -9.87 10.79
CA PRO A 84 -14.19 -10.57 10.28
C PRO A 84 -15.38 -10.45 11.22
N VAL A 85 -16.57 -10.29 10.64
CA VAL A 85 -17.83 -10.28 11.38
C VAL A 85 -18.36 -11.72 11.36
N GLN A 86 -18.46 -12.33 12.53
CA GLN A 86 -18.87 -13.72 12.68
C GLN A 86 -20.20 -13.82 13.38
#